data_14ec490e80df7c51f611ce4854774709
#
_entry.id   14ec490e80df7c51f611ce4854774709
#
_cell.length_a   1.000
_cell.length_b   1.000
_cell.length_c   1.000
_cell.angle_alpha   90.00
_cell.angle_beta   90.00
_cell.angle_gamma   90.00
#
_symmetry.space_group_name_H-M   'P 1'
#
loop_
_entity.id
_entity.type
_entity.pdbx_description
1 polymer ?
#
loop_
_entity_poly.entity_id
_entity_poly.type
_entity_poly.pdbx_seq_one_letter_code
_entity_poly.pdbx_strand_id
1 'polypeptide(L)'
;MELHKSHTLKIYNTLSGEKDTFTPIHEGNIGMYVCGPTVYSNVHLGNVRTFMSFDVIFRYLLHLGYKVRYVRNITDAGHLTDDGDVDNDRFVKQSRLEKLEPMEIVQKYTVDFHKVLDTFNFLPPTIEPTATGHILEQIELTQKLIDTGFAYESNGSVYFDVFAYNQKGMNYGELSNRNIEELFANTRDLDGQNEKKNPQDFALWKNASPAHIMRWNSPWGEGFPGWHLECTAMSTKYLGETFDIHGGGMDLKFPHHECEVAQGKACNGHSPVNFWMHTNMLTMNGLRMSKSTGNYILPMELVTGENTFFEKPFQPNIVRFCFLQAHYRSVLDISNDAMLASEKGYSRLMESYKLIPMLKASNTSTLDIAAWKQSCYDAMNDDFNTPILIAQLFEGSRFINLVNDGTATLTAEDIQLLETTISSFLFDVLGISNEATSGSSNATDKLKGVVEMLIGMRNEARANKNFALSDQIRDQLLALGIQLKDGKDGTTFSA
;
A
#
# COMPACT_ATOMS: atom_id res chain seq x y z
N MET A 1 -7.90 20.75 12.12
CA MET A 1 -8.73 20.55 13.34
C MET A 1 -8.10 19.41 14.13
N GLU A 2 -7.96 19.51 15.45
CA GLU A 2 -7.28 18.46 16.26
C GLU A 2 -8.30 17.45 16.79
N LEU A 3 -8.91 16.69 15.86
CA LEU A 3 -9.97 15.72 16.19
C LEU A 3 -9.47 14.59 17.10
N HIS A 4 -8.17 14.29 17.07
CA HIS A 4 -7.57 13.28 17.94
C HIS A 4 -7.75 13.55 19.44
N LYS A 5 -8.02 14.81 19.84
CA LYS A 5 -8.28 15.17 21.24
C LYS A 5 -9.68 14.72 21.72
N SER A 6 -10.62 14.51 20.80
CA SER A 6 -12.00 14.12 21.10
C SER A 6 -12.33 12.68 20.66
N HIS A 7 -11.46 12.03 19.93
CA HIS A 7 -11.65 10.66 19.43
C HIS A 7 -10.60 9.73 20.00
N THR A 8 -11.01 8.68 20.68
CA THR A 8 -10.12 7.65 21.21
C THR A 8 -9.94 6.56 20.16
N LEU A 9 -8.73 6.45 19.62
CA LEU A 9 -8.35 5.42 18.66
C LEU A 9 -7.86 4.17 19.39
N LYS A 10 -8.35 3.00 19.01
CA LYS A 10 -7.85 1.70 19.44
C LYS A 10 -7.23 0.98 18.25
N ILE A 11 -6.07 0.37 18.43
CA ILE A 11 -5.32 -0.33 17.39
C ILE A 11 -5.00 -1.73 17.91
N TYR A 12 -5.23 -2.74 17.07
CA TYR A 12 -4.76 -4.09 17.36
C TYR A 12 -3.25 -4.16 17.22
N ASN A 13 -2.59 -4.49 18.32
CA ASN A 13 -1.15 -4.64 18.37
C ASN A 13 -0.78 -6.13 18.25
N THR A 14 -0.05 -6.48 17.21
CA THR A 14 0.36 -7.89 17.00
C THR A 14 1.26 -8.40 18.12
N LEU A 15 2.00 -7.52 18.79
CA LEU A 15 2.91 -7.90 19.89
C LEU A 15 2.13 -8.28 21.15
N SER A 16 1.11 -7.48 21.54
CA SER A 16 0.26 -7.81 22.70
C SER A 16 -0.81 -8.85 22.37
N GLY A 17 -1.21 -8.95 21.09
CA GLY A 17 -2.35 -9.75 20.65
C GLY A 17 -3.72 -9.14 20.96
N GLU A 18 -3.78 -7.88 21.39
CA GLU A 18 -4.99 -7.19 21.86
C GLU A 18 -5.19 -5.84 21.15
N LYS A 19 -6.38 -5.27 21.26
CA LYS A 19 -6.67 -3.90 20.84
C LYS A 19 -6.35 -2.95 21.99
N ASP A 20 -5.28 -2.20 21.84
CA ASP A 20 -4.79 -1.22 22.81
C ASP A 20 -5.24 0.20 22.44
N THR A 21 -5.46 1.05 23.44
CA THR A 21 -5.67 2.48 23.20
C THR A 21 -4.39 3.10 22.64
N PHE A 22 -4.50 3.73 21.48
CA PHE A 22 -3.38 4.39 20.85
C PHE A 22 -3.05 5.72 21.56
N THR A 23 -1.83 5.82 22.02
CA THR A 23 -1.26 7.06 22.57
C THR A 23 0.08 7.30 21.88
N PRO A 24 0.25 8.38 21.12
CA PRO A 24 1.53 8.65 20.45
C PRO A 24 2.61 9.00 21.47
N ILE A 25 3.87 8.68 21.16
CA ILE A 25 5.05 9.02 21.97
C ILE A 25 5.16 10.53 22.15
N HIS A 26 4.86 11.28 21.10
CA HIS A 26 4.86 12.74 21.10
C HIS A 26 3.45 13.25 20.76
N GLU A 27 2.85 13.99 21.67
CA GLU A 27 1.49 14.53 21.48
C GLU A 27 1.32 15.20 20.10
N GLY A 28 0.28 14.80 19.37
CA GLY A 28 -0.04 15.32 18.04
C GLY A 28 0.90 14.90 16.90
N ASN A 29 1.96 14.14 17.19
CA ASN A 29 2.94 13.67 16.18
C ASN A 29 3.06 12.15 16.22
N ILE A 30 3.14 11.51 15.06
CA ILE A 30 3.23 10.06 14.92
C ILE A 30 4.41 9.70 14.03
N GLY A 31 5.25 8.77 14.48
CA GLY A 31 6.23 8.08 13.68
C GLY A 31 5.65 6.77 13.15
N MET A 32 5.55 6.62 11.84
CA MET A 32 5.04 5.41 11.19
C MET A 32 6.05 4.88 10.17
N TYR A 33 6.43 3.61 10.29
CA TYR A 33 7.26 2.90 9.32
C TYR A 33 6.49 1.75 8.69
N VAL A 34 6.57 1.59 7.38
CA VAL A 34 5.98 0.45 6.66
C VAL A 34 7.03 -0.15 5.76
N CYS A 35 7.27 -1.46 5.89
CA CYS A 35 8.19 -2.16 5.00
C CYS A 35 7.73 -2.02 3.54
N GLY A 36 8.63 -1.51 2.72
CA GLY A 36 8.40 -1.29 1.29
C GLY A 36 8.68 -2.51 0.42
N PRO A 37 8.63 -2.35 -0.90
CA PRO A 37 8.87 -3.45 -1.82
C PRO A 37 10.36 -3.73 -1.99
N THR A 38 10.67 -4.99 -2.31
CA THR A 38 11.97 -5.35 -2.92
C THR A 38 11.84 -5.23 -4.44
N VAL A 39 12.57 -4.28 -5.03
CA VAL A 39 12.36 -3.83 -6.42
C VAL A 39 13.18 -4.63 -7.44
N TYR A 40 13.16 -5.96 -7.34
CA TYR A 40 13.70 -6.86 -8.37
C TYR A 40 12.61 -7.36 -9.37
N SER A 41 11.35 -7.14 -9.08
CA SER A 41 10.22 -7.50 -9.94
C SER A 41 9.00 -6.61 -9.66
N ASN A 42 8.01 -6.65 -10.55
CA ASN A 42 6.73 -5.96 -10.34
C ASN A 42 6.06 -6.39 -9.04
N VAL A 43 5.45 -5.42 -8.35
CA VAL A 43 4.59 -5.70 -7.20
C VAL A 43 3.32 -6.43 -7.65
N HIS A 44 2.80 -7.30 -6.78
CA HIS A 44 1.55 -8.03 -7.02
C HIS A 44 0.39 -7.44 -6.20
N LEU A 45 -0.83 -7.87 -6.46
CA LEU A 45 -2.03 -7.36 -5.76
C LEU A 45 -1.96 -7.52 -4.24
N GLY A 46 -1.28 -8.54 -3.70
CA GLY A 46 -1.06 -8.68 -2.27
C GLY A 46 -0.25 -7.54 -1.66
N ASN A 47 0.80 -7.06 -2.38
CA ASN A 47 1.55 -5.88 -1.95
C ASN A 47 0.66 -4.63 -2.00
N VAL A 48 -0.12 -4.46 -3.08
CA VAL A 48 -1.08 -3.34 -3.21
C VAL A 48 -2.07 -3.34 -2.05
N ARG A 49 -2.57 -4.50 -1.64
CA ARG A 49 -3.45 -4.60 -0.47
C ARG A 49 -2.79 -4.11 0.81
N THR A 50 -1.56 -4.55 1.06
CA THR A 50 -0.80 -4.11 2.24
C THR A 50 -0.62 -2.59 2.22
N PHE A 51 -0.11 -2.04 1.13
CA PHE A 51 0.08 -0.59 1.02
C PHE A 51 -1.24 0.17 1.09
N MET A 52 -2.34 -0.34 0.52
CA MET A 52 -3.67 0.28 0.59
C MET A 52 -4.18 0.36 2.03
N SER A 53 -3.98 -0.68 2.82
CA SER A 53 -4.34 -0.68 4.23
C SER A 53 -3.61 0.41 5.00
N PHE A 54 -2.29 0.53 4.80
CA PHE A 54 -1.50 1.57 5.46
C PHE A 54 -1.72 2.97 4.88
N ASP A 55 -2.11 3.11 3.62
CA ASP A 55 -2.56 4.38 3.06
C ASP A 55 -3.85 4.88 3.75
N VAL A 56 -4.81 4.01 3.99
CA VAL A 56 -6.03 4.38 4.73
C VAL A 56 -5.72 4.72 6.18
N ILE A 57 -4.84 3.96 6.84
CA ILE A 57 -4.37 4.27 8.20
C ILE A 57 -3.71 5.66 8.22
N PHE A 58 -2.78 5.92 7.31
CA PHE A 58 -2.11 7.20 7.18
C PHE A 58 -3.10 8.35 6.94
N ARG A 59 -4.03 8.19 5.97
CA ARG A 59 -5.08 9.17 5.68
C ARG A 59 -5.97 9.44 6.88
N TYR A 60 -6.37 8.42 7.63
CA TYR A 60 -7.21 8.60 8.80
C TYR A 60 -6.48 9.31 9.95
N LEU A 61 -5.21 8.99 10.18
CA LEU A 61 -4.38 9.70 11.15
C LEU A 61 -4.23 11.19 10.79
N LEU A 62 -4.02 11.51 9.50
CA LEU A 62 -4.03 12.89 9.01
C LEU A 62 -5.40 13.57 9.20
N HIS A 63 -6.50 12.85 8.92
CA HIS A 63 -7.87 13.35 9.11
C HIS A 63 -8.16 13.67 10.58
N LEU A 64 -7.64 12.87 11.51
CA LEU A 64 -7.72 13.15 12.95
C LEU A 64 -6.86 14.37 13.37
N GLY A 65 -6.04 14.91 12.49
CA GLY A 65 -5.22 16.10 12.71
C GLY A 65 -3.84 15.82 13.29
N TYR A 66 -3.38 14.56 13.27
CA TYR A 66 -1.98 14.22 13.60
C TYR A 66 -1.02 14.70 12.51
N LYS A 67 0.19 15.05 12.92
CA LYS A 67 1.34 15.18 12.02
C LYS A 67 2.04 13.84 11.95
N VAL A 68 1.96 13.17 10.80
CA VAL A 68 2.51 11.83 10.63
C VAL A 68 3.80 11.89 9.82
N ARG A 69 4.91 11.43 10.39
CA ARG A 69 6.12 11.13 9.65
C ARG A 69 6.02 9.67 9.18
N TYR A 70 5.59 9.51 7.94
CA TYR A 70 5.46 8.19 7.32
C TYR A 70 6.71 7.87 6.52
N VAL A 71 7.41 6.80 6.91
CA VAL A 71 8.60 6.27 6.25
C VAL A 71 8.27 4.94 5.61
N ARG A 72 8.59 4.79 4.33
CA ARG A 72 8.48 3.52 3.60
C ARG A 72 9.73 3.33 2.78
N ASN A 73 10.46 2.23 3.01
CA ASN A 73 11.71 1.99 2.31
C ASN A 73 11.50 1.41 0.90
N ILE A 74 12.57 1.49 0.11
CA ILE A 74 12.79 0.68 -1.08
C ILE A 74 13.97 -0.25 -0.79
N THR A 75 13.73 -1.56 -0.81
CA THR A 75 14.81 -2.56 -0.76
C THR A 75 15.38 -2.73 -2.17
N ASP A 76 16.55 -2.14 -2.37
CA ASP A 76 17.24 -2.04 -3.66
C ASP A 76 18.61 -2.75 -3.66
N ALA A 77 18.91 -3.54 -2.64
CA ALA A 77 20.16 -4.31 -2.51
C ALA A 77 19.94 -5.69 -1.86
N GLY A 78 20.88 -6.58 -2.10
CA GLY A 78 21.22 -7.76 -1.28
C GLY A 78 20.05 -8.62 -0.81
N HIS A 79 19.21 -9.18 -1.69
CA HIS A 79 18.13 -10.06 -1.28
C HIS A 79 18.43 -11.51 -1.64
N LEU A 80 19.08 -12.24 -0.73
CA LEU A 80 19.24 -13.69 -0.85
C LEU A 80 17.91 -14.39 -0.56
N THR A 81 17.57 -15.37 -1.38
CA THR A 81 16.39 -16.22 -1.15
C THR A 81 16.57 -17.18 0.02
N ASP A 82 17.81 -17.59 0.24
CA ASP A 82 18.26 -18.44 1.33
C ASP A 82 19.69 -17.99 1.70
N ASP A 83 20.09 -18.12 2.94
CA ASP A 83 21.40 -17.69 3.45
C ASP A 83 22.61 -18.41 2.79
N GLY A 84 22.37 -19.24 1.78
CA GLY A 84 23.32 -20.24 1.33
C GLY A 84 24.14 -19.94 0.08
N ASP A 85 23.66 -19.16 -0.87
CA ASP A 85 24.40 -19.01 -2.13
C ASP A 85 24.27 -17.58 -2.69
N VAL A 86 25.43 -16.93 -2.88
CA VAL A 86 25.55 -15.58 -3.47
C VAL A 86 25.03 -15.54 -4.91
N ASP A 87 25.03 -16.68 -5.64
CA ASP A 87 24.43 -16.80 -6.96
C ASP A 87 22.89 -16.78 -6.94
N ASN A 88 22.26 -16.86 -5.76
CA ASN A 88 20.83 -16.80 -5.54
C ASN A 88 20.30 -15.40 -5.19
N ASP A 89 21.12 -14.35 -5.26
CA ASP A 89 20.63 -12.96 -5.16
C ASP A 89 19.60 -12.69 -6.25
N ARG A 90 18.41 -12.26 -5.84
CA ARG A 90 17.27 -12.02 -6.74
C ARG A 90 17.54 -10.91 -7.73
N PHE A 91 18.29 -9.87 -7.37
CA PHE A 91 18.69 -8.79 -8.28
C PHE A 91 19.66 -9.29 -9.33
N VAL A 92 20.69 -10.04 -8.93
CA VAL A 92 21.67 -10.64 -9.83
C VAL A 92 20.99 -11.62 -10.79
N LYS A 93 20.08 -12.46 -10.29
CA LYS A 93 19.32 -13.41 -11.10
C LYS A 93 18.42 -12.70 -12.11
N GLN A 94 17.70 -11.65 -11.69
CA GLN A 94 16.83 -10.88 -12.57
C GLN A 94 17.64 -10.08 -13.60
N SER A 95 18.76 -9.50 -13.20
CA SER A 95 19.72 -8.82 -14.05
C SER A 95 20.22 -9.73 -15.19
N ARG A 96 20.63 -10.95 -14.85
CA ARG A 96 21.03 -11.97 -15.86
C ARG A 96 19.89 -12.34 -16.81
N LEU A 97 18.66 -12.50 -16.30
CA LEU A 97 17.49 -12.83 -17.11
C LEU A 97 17.12 -11.71 -18.09
N GLU A 98 17.17 -10.46 -17.65
CA GLU A 98 16.83 -9.29 -18.47
C GLU A 98 18.04 -8.72 -19.24
N LYS A 99 19.25 -9.18 -18.97
CA LYS A 99 20.52 -8.66 -19.52
C LYS A 99 20.73 -7.16 -19.21
N LEU A 100 20.38 -6.77 -18.01
CA LEU A 100 20.51 -5.40 -17.48
C LEU A 100 21.44 -5.38 -16.27
N GLU A 101 22.02 -4.23 -15.95
CA GLU A 101 22.72 -4.01 -14.69
C GLU A 101 21.75 -4.03 -13.50
N PRO A 102 22.16 -4.48 -12.29
CA PRO A 102 21.27 -4.51 -11.13
C PRO A 102 20.58 -3.16 -10.85
N MET A 103 21.28 -2.03 -11.00
CA MET A 103 20.69 -0.72 -10.78
C MET A 103 19.68 -0.30 -11.87
N GLU A 104 19.79 -0.84 -13.09
CA GLU A 104 18.75 -0.66 -14.11
C GLU A 104 17.47 -1.43 -13.74
N ILE A 105 17.61 -2.63 -13.15
CA ILE A 105 16.51 -3.41 -12.60
C ILE A 105 15.82 -2.62 -11.48
N VAL A 106 16.59 -2.12 -10.52
CA VAL A 106 16.11 -1.27 -9.42
C VAL A 106 15.33 -0.08 -9.96
N GLN A 107 15.90 0.68 -10.90
CA GLN A 107 15.25 1.85 -11.48
C GLN A 107 13.94 1.49 -12.18
N LYS A 108 13.93 0.46 -13.01
CA LYS A 108 12.77 -0.01 -13.75
C LYS A 108 11.60 -0.34 -12.83
N TYR A 109 11.83 -1.19 -11.83
CA TYR A 109 10.76 -1.67 -10.95
C TYR A 109 10.37 -0.65 -9.87
N THR A 110 11.24 0.28 -9.49
CA THR A 110 10.88 1.41 -8.62
C THR A 110 9.92 2.35 -9.34
N VAL A 111 10.21 2.71 -10.60
CA VAL A 111 9.30 3.54 -11.41
C VAL A 111 7.96 2.85 -11.64
N ASP A 112 7.96 1.54 -11.92
CA ASP A 112 6.73 0.78 -12.09
C ASP A 112 5.92 0.71 -10.79
N PHE A 113 6.58 0.52 -9.65
CA PHE A 113 5.94 0.55 -8.33
C PHE A 113 5.25 1.90 -8.06
N HIS A 114 5.93 3.02 -8.27
CA HIS A 114 5.32 4.35 -8.08
C HIS A 114 4.12 4.55 -9.02
N LYS A 115 4.22 4.13 -10.29
CA LYS A 115 3.11 4.20 -11.23
C LYS A 115 1.89 3.40 -10.77
N VAL A 116 2.10 2.21 -10.19
CA VAL A 116 1.01 1.43 -9.57
C VAL A 116 0.37 2.19 -8.42
N LEU A 117 1.18 2.78 -7.52
CA LEU A 117 0.66 3.55 -6.40
C LEU A 117 -0.16 4.76 -6.86
N ASP A 118 0.35 5.52 -7.83
CA ASP A 118 -0.34 6.68 -8.40
C ASP A 118 -1.69 6.26 -9.02
N THR A 119 -1.69 5.12 -9.75
CA THR A 119 -2.91 4.59 -10.38
C THR A 119 -4.00 4.30 -9.34
N PHE A 120 -3.65 3.80 -8.16
CA PHE A 120 -4.59 3.52 -7.08
C PHE A 120 -4.76 4.68 -6.07
N ASN A 121 -4.31 5.90 -6.40
CA ASN A 121 -4.45 7.10 -5.57
C ASN A 121 -3.88 6.97 -4.16
N PHE A 122 -2.67 6.41 -4.02
CA PHE A 122 -1.96 6.38 -2.75
C PHE A 122 -1.34 7.74 -2.44
N LEU A 123 -1.34 8.12 -1.18
CA LEU A 123 -0.51 9.25 -0.74
C LEU A 123 0.97 8.83 -0.70
N PRO A 124 1.87 9.70 -1.13
CA PRO A 124 3.30 9.42 -0.99
C PRO A 124 3.69 9.37 0.49
N PRO A 125 4.69 8.55 0.87
CA PRO A 125 5.28 8.63 2.20
C PRO A 125 5.99 9.98 2.39
N THR A 126 6.20 10.37 3.65
CA THR A 126 6.95 11.59 3.96
C THR A 126 8.42 11.44 3.59
N ILE A 127 8.97 10.23 3.76
CA ILE A 127 10.35 9.86 3.43
C ILE A 127 10.34 8.46 2.81
N GLU A 128 11.02 8.28 1.68
CA GLU A 128 11.18 6.98 1.02
C GLU A 128 12.68 6.65 0.86
N PRO A 129 13.32 6.11 1.92
CA PRO A 129 14.73 5.78 1.91
C PRO A 129 15.01 4.49 1.13
N THR A 130 16.21 4.38 0.55
CA THR A 130 16.69 3.15 -0.09
C THR A 130 17.71 2.44 0.79
N ALA A 131 17.78 1.11 0.69
CA ALA A 131 18.77 0.32 1.43
C ALA A 131 20.20 0.69 1.02
N THR A 132 20.45 0.87 -0.30
CA THR A 132 21.77 1.31 -0.81
C THR A 132 22.17 2.69 -0.34
N GLY A 133 21.21 3.59 -0.12
CA GLY A 133 21.46 4.93 0.43
C GLY A 133 21.82 4.95 1.92
N HIS A 134 21.72 3.80 2.61
CA HIS A 134 21.87 3.69 4.07
C HIS A 134 22.87 2.62 4.50
N ILE A 135 23.84 2.32 3.65
CA ILE A 135 24.89 1.32 3.94
C ILE A 135 25.70 1.68 5.21
N LEU A 136 26.00 2.97 5.40
CA LEU A 136 26.75 3.40 6.60
C LEU A 136 25.98 3.12 7.89
N GLU A 137 24.70 3.45 7.93
CA GLU A 137 23.85 3.21 9.09
C GLU A 137 23.68 1.71 9.38
N GLN A 138 23.65 0.89 8.35
CA GLN A 138 23.59 -0.57 8.48
C GLN A 138 24.90 -1.14 9.02
N ILE A 139 26.06 -0.62 8.59
CA ILE A 139 27.36 -0.97 9.13
C ILE A 139 27.48 -0.54 10.60
N GLU A 140 27.08 0.68 10.94
CA GLU A 140 27.09 1.20 12.30
C GLU A 140 26.21 0.37 13.24
N LEU A 141 25.01 0.01 12.79
CA LEU A 141 24.09 -0.83 13.56
C LEU A 141 24.65 -2.24 13.77
N THR A 142 25.26 -2.83 12.76
CA THR A 142 25.93 -4.12 12.84
C THR A 142 27.08 -4.08 13.85
N GLN A 143 27.91 -3.03 13.82
CA GLN A 143 29.01 -2.85 14.77
C GLN A 143 28.48 -2.72 16.21
N LYS A 144 27.40 -1.93 16.42
CA LYS A 144 26.74 -1.79 17.73
C LYS A 144 26.28 -3.16 18.27
N LEU A 145 25.72 -4.02 17.41
CA LEU A 145 25.29 -5.38 17.79
C LEU A 145 26.46 -6.29 18.15
N ILE A 146 27.61 -6.16 17.49
CA ILE A 146 28.86 -6.86 17.86
C ILE A 146 29.34 -6.36 19.22
N ASP A 147 29.45 -5.06 19.42
CA ASP A 147 29.96 -4.44 20.63
C ASP A 147 29.11 -4.77 21.86
N THR A 148 27.79 -4.91 21.68
CA THR A 148 26.86 -5.34 22.76
C THR A 148 26.82 -6.85 22.97
N GLY A 149 27.54 -7.62 22.14
CA GLY A 149 27.68 -9.08 22.25
C GLY A 149 26.43 -9.85 21.84
N PHE A 150 25.68 -9.31 20.86
CA PHE A 150 24.52 -9.95 20.21
C PHE A 150 24.82 -10.35 18.77
N ALA A 151 25.98 -10.05 18.25
CA ALA A 151 26.43 -10.47 16.94
C ALA A 151 27.87 -10.94 16.94
N TYR A 152 28.25 -11.70 15.93
CA TYR A 152 29.60 -12.24 15.77
C TYR A 152 30.01 -12.29 14.31
N GLU A 153 31.31 -12.15 14.07
CA GLU A 153 31.92 -12.33 12.76
C GLU A 153 32.22 -13.80 12.48
N SER A 154 31.99 -14.22 11.25
CA SER A 154 32.41 -15.54 10.74
C SER A 154 32.72 -15.44 9.24
N ASN A 155 33.95 -15.70 8.85
CA ASN A 155 34.44 -15.72 7.47
C ASN A 155 34.12 -14.42 6.66
N GLY A 156 34.20 -13.25 7.30
CA GLY A 156 33.90 -11.96 6.69
C GLY A 156 32.41 -11.65 6.58
N SER A 157 31.55 -12.52 7.09
CA SER A 157 30.12 -12.29 7.31
C SER A 157 29.85 -11.98 8.79
N VAL A 158 28.77 -11.28 9.09
CA VAL A 158 28.33 -11.00 10.48
C VAL A 158 26.92 -11.53 10.67
N TYR A 159 26.73 -12.26 11.77
CA TYR A 159 25.45 -12.89 12.12
C TYR A 159 24.97 -12.40 13.49
N PHE A 160 23.66 -12.23 13.62
CA PHE A 160 23.00 -12.02 14.90
C PHE A 160 22.95 -13.35 15.66
N ASP A 161 23.36 -13.34 16.91
CA ASP A 161 23.43 -14.52 17.81
C ASP A 161 22.11 -14.65 18.59
N VAL A 162 21.17 -15.42 18.04
CA VAL A 162 19.83 -15.63 18.63
C VAL A 162 19.93 -16.34 19.97
N PHE A 163 20.92 -17.22 20.14
CA PHE A 163 21.13 -17.94 21.41
C PHE A 163 21.64 -16.99 22.51
N ALA A 164 22.60 -16.14 22.20
CA ALA A 164 23.10 -15.13 23.14
C ALA A 164 22.00 -14.14 23.55
N TYR A 165 21.13 -13.75 22.57
CA TYR A 165 19.97 -12.90 22.82
C TYR A 165 19.01 -13.49 23.86
N ASN A 166 18.68 -14.78 23.72
CA ASN A 166 17.81 -15.46 24.67
C ASN A 166 18.46 -15.70 26.02
N GLN A 167 19.77 -16.04 26.05
CA GLN A 167 20.53 -16.23 27.32
C GLN A 167 20.55 -14.94 28.16
N LYS A 168 20.51 -13.78 27.53
CA LYS A 168 20.45 -12.49 28.26
C LYS A 168 19.02 -12.12 28.71
N GLY A 169 18.06 -13.05 28.65
CA GLY A 169 16.70 -12.91 29.16
C GLY A 169 15.71 -12.25 28.19
N MET A 170 16.09 -12.11 26.93
CA MET A 170 15.21 -11.66 25.85
C MET A 170 14.51 -12.88 25.22
N ASN A 171 13.49 -12.66 24.41
CA ASN A 171 12.69 -13.73 23.81
C ASN A 171 12.60 -13.55 22.28
N TYR A 172 13.40 -14.31 21.52
CA TYR A 172 13.24 -14.36 20.07
C TYR A 172 12.02 -15.23 19.73
N GLY A 173 11.06 -14.70 19.01
CA GLY A 173 9.76 -15.33 18.73
C GLY A 173 8.59 -14.67 19.44
N GLU A 174 8.81 -13.61 20.21
CA GLU A 174 7.74 -12.93 20.97
C GLU A 174 6.67 -12.27 20.08
N LEU A 175 7.08 -11.65 18.94
CA LEU A 175 6.14 -11.04 18.00
C LEU A 175 5.34 -12.09 17.24
N SER A 176 6.01 -13.15 16.80
CA SER A 176 5.41 -14.23 16.01
C SER A 176 4.65 -15.24 16.86
N ASN A 177 4.85 -15.22 18.18
CA ASN A 177 4.35 -16.20 19.13
C ASN A 177 4.82 -17.64 18.79
N ARG A 178 6.08 -17.76 18.35
CA ARG A 178 6.71 -19.04 18.00
C ARG A 178 7.62 -19.53 19.12
N ASN A 179 7.52 -20.82 19.40
CA ASN A 179 8.43 -21.47 20.33
C ASN A 179 9.79 -21.72 19.64
N ILE A 180 10.85 -21.22 20.24
CA ILE A 180 12.22 -21.37 19.74
C ILE A 180 12.62 -22.84 19.62
N GLU A 181 12.23 -23.71 20.57
CA GLU A 181 12.54 -25.14 20.52
C GLU A 181 11.94 -25.81 19.27
N GLU A 182 10.74 -25.38 18.83
CA GLU A 182 10.13 -25.84 17.58
C GLU A 182 10.86 -25.30 16.34
N LEU A 183 11.40 -24.09 16.43
CA LEU A 183 12.24 -23.52 15.37
C LEU A 183 13.56 -24.30 15.24
N PHE A 184 14.19 -24.69 16.35
CA PHE A 184 15.38 -25.53 16.35
C PHE A 184 15.12 -26.93 15.77
N ALA A 185 13.96 -27.53 16.08
CA ALA A 185 13.58 -28.85 15.61
C ALA A 185 13.26 -28.96 14.11
N ASN A 186 12.86 -27.83 13.48
CA ASN A 186 12.37 -27.78 12.09
C ASN A 186 13.39 -27.20 11.09
N THR A 187 14.62 -26.89 11.52
CA THR A 187 15.66 -26.40 10.60
C THR A 187 16.16 -27.54 9.71
N ARG A 188 15.96 -27.36 8.40
CA ARG A 188 16.59 -28.22 7.38
C ARG A 188 18.07 -27.84 7.27
N ASP A 189 18.91 -28.85 6.96
CA ASP A 189 20.30 -28.62 6.55
C ASP A 189 20.28 -27.83 5.23
N LEU A 190 20.52 -26.53 5.30
CA LEU A 190 20.65 -25.64 4.14
C LEU A 190 22.16 -25.37 3.91
N ASP A 191 22.55 -25.29 2.64
CA ASP A 191 23.92 -24.90 2.27
C ASP A 191 24.25 -23.50 2.86
N GLY A 192 25.45 -23.36 3.44
CA GLY A 192 25.91 -22.14 4.13
C GLY A 192 25.75 -22.12 5.64
N GLN A 193 25.20 -23.16 6.27
CA GLN A 193 25.09 -23.28 7.73
C GLN A 193 26.45 -23.44 8.45
N ASN A 194 27.51 -23.80 7.73
CA ASN A 194 28.85 -23.96 8.30
C ASN A 194 29.47 -22.65 8.84
N GLU A 195 28.91 -21.49 8.48
CA GLU A 195 29.37 -20.19 8.97
C GLU A 195 28.64 -19.72 10.23
N LYS A 196 27.45 -20.26 10.51
CA LYS A 196 26.62 -19.89 11.64
C LYS A 196 26.93 -20.72 12.86
N LYS A 197 26.90 -20.10 14.05
CA LYS A 197 26.99 -20.85 15.34
C LYS A 197 25.74 -21.69 15.56
N ASN A 198 24.57 -21.14 15.22
CA ASN A 198 23.28 -21.81 15.34
C ASN A 198 22.44 -21.59 14.08
N PRO A 199 21.59 -22.57 13.68
CA PRO A 199 20.78 -22.47 12.45
C PRO A 199 19.83 -21.26 12.42
N GLN A 200 19.40 -20.75 13.58
CA GLN A 200 18.48 -19.61 13.70
C GLN A 200 19.16 -18.25 13.62
N ASP A 201 20.48 -18.22 13.72
CA ASP A 201 21.23 -16.99 13.56
C ASP A 201 20.98 -16.42 12.17
N PHE A 202 20.77 -15.13 12.05
CA PHE A 202 20.48 -14.49 10.79
C PHE A 202 21.54 -13.47 10.39
N ALA A 203 21.75 -13.34 9.09
CA ALA A 203 22.80 -12.47 8.57
C ALA A 203 22.47 -10.98 8.80
N LEU A 204 23.45 -10.23 9.30
CA LEU A 204 23.47 -8.78 9.37
C LEU A 204 24.33 -8.21 8.23
N TRP A 205 25.45 -8.86 7.92
CA TRP A 205 26.34 -8.56 6.82
C TRP A 205 26.83 -9.85 6.18
N LYS A 206 26.74 -9.93 4.85
CA LYS A 206 27.23 -11.09 4.10
C LYS A 206 28.49 -10.75 3.33
N ASN A 207 29.51 -11.59 3.44
CA ASN A 207 30.70 -11.51 2.60
C ASN A 207 30.33 -11.70 1.12
N ALA A 208 30.78 -10.81 0.26
CA ALA A 208 30.48 -10.86 -1.17
C ALA A 208 31.56 -11.65 -1.93
N SER A 209 31.15 -12.51 -2.86
CA SER A 209 32.07 -13.07 -3.85
C SER A 209 32.53 -12.00 -4.84
N PRO A 210 33.69 -12.17 -5.52
CA PRO A 210 34.13 -11.26 -6.55
C PRO A 210 33.14 -11.06 -7.70
N ALA A 211 32.24 -12.01 -7.91
CA ALA A 211 31.19 -11.96 -8.94
C ALA A 211 29.96 -11.16 -8.50
N HIS A 212 29.83 -10.84 -7.21
CA HIS A 212 28.71 -10.06 -6.70
C HIS A 212 28.90 -8.57 -7.02
N ILE A 213 27.99 -8.00 -7.81
CA ILE A 213 28.12 -6.62 -8.32
C ILE A 213 27.81 -5.60 -7.22
N MET A 214 26.72 -5.83 -6.47
CA MET A 214 26.24 -4.90 -5.42
C MET A 214 26.93 -5.23 -4.10
N ARG A 215 28.12 -4.66 -3.88
CA ARG A 215 28.92 -4.87 -2.67
C ARG A 215 29.60 -3.59 -2.22
N TRP A 216 29.83 -3.49 -0.95
CA TRP A 216 30.41 -2.32 -0.28
C TRP A 216 31.51 -2.73 0.68
N ASN A 217 32.46 -1.83 0.91
CA ASN A 217 33.50 -1.99 1.91
C ASN A 217 32.90 -1.87 3.32
N SER A 218 33.30 -2.77 4.20
CA SER A 218 32.95 -2.75 5.63
C SER A 218 34.16 -3.11 6.47
N PRO A 219 34.10 -2.96 7.81
CA PRO A 219 35.16 -3.42 8.71
C PRO A 219 35.46 -4.92 8.60
N TRP A 220 34.51 -5.72 8.13
CA TRP A 220 34.60 -7.19 8.00
C TRP A 220 35.00 -7.65 6.61
N GLY A 221 35.15 -6.73 5.67
CA GLY A 221 35.48 -6.97 4.27
C GLY A 221 34.42 -6.46 3.30
N GLU A 222 34.64 -6.74 1.99
CA GLU A 222 33.63 -6.45 0.97
C GLU A 222 32.41 -7.33 1.13
N GLY A 223 31.22 -6.72 1.18
CA GLY A 223 29.97 -7.45 1.40
C GLY A 223 28.73 -6.61 1.15
N PHE A 224 27.61 -7.12 1.60
CA PHE A 224 26.31 -6.46 1.48
C PHE A 224 25.45 -6.74 2.74
N PRO A 225 24.49 -5.84 3.06
CA PRO A 225 23.67 -5.99 4.25
C PRO A 225 22.70 -7.17 4.15
N GLY A 226 22.38 -7.77 5.30
CA GLY A 226 21.29 -8.71 5.44
C GLY A 226 19.93 -8.01 5.37
N TRP A 227 18.95 -8.66 4.77
CA TRP A 227 17.62 -8.11 4.53
C TRP A 227 16.92 -7.57 5.80
N HIS A 228 17.12 -8.19 6.95
CA HIS A 228 16.45 -7.81 8.20
C HIS A 228 17.05 -6.56 8.87
N LEU A 229 18.26 -6.15 8.46
CA LEU A 229 18.96 -5.00 9.02
C LEU A 229 18.48 -3.66 8.46
N GLU A 230 18.03 -3.66 7.20
CA GLU A 230 17.69 -2.46 6.44
C GLU A 230 16.63 -1.62 7.14
N CYS A 231 15.50 -2.25 7.47
CA CYS A 231 14.36 -1.56 8.07
C CYS A 231 14.69 -1.04 9.48
N THR A 232 15.44 -1.79 10.27
CA THR A 232 15.90 -1.35 11.59
C THR A 232 16.81 -0.13 11.50
N ALA A 233 17.78 -0.12 10.56
CA ALA A 233 18.69 1.00 10.38
C ALA A 233 17.94 2.26 9.89
N MET A 234 17.09 2.12 8.87
CA MET A 234 16.35 3.25 8.30
C MET A 234 15.27 3.78 9.23
N SER A 235 14.52 2.92 9.93
CA SER A 235 13.51 3.35 10.91
C SER A 235 14.16 4.11 12.07
N THR A 236 15.25 3.59 12.62
CA THR A 236 16.01 4.25 13.70
C THR A 236 16.51 5.63 13.26
N LYS A 237 17.06 5.74 12.04
CA LYS A 237 17.57 7.03 11.52
C LYS A 237 16.49 8.09 11.43
N TYR A 238 15.29 7.75 10.95
CA TYR A 238 14.26 8.74 10.64
C TYR A 238 13.21 8.91 11.73
N LEU A 239 12.98 7.90 12.56
CA LEU A 239 11.94 7.89 13.58
C LEU A 239 12.49 7.80 15.01
N GLY A 240 13.77 7.48 15.17
CA GLY A 240 14.41 7.30 16.48
C GLY A 240 14.42 5.85 16.95
N GLU A 241 14.98 5.63 18.15
CA GLU A 241 15.15 4.29 18.74
C GLU A 241 13.82 3.61 19.10
N THR A 242 12.78 4.41 19.32
CA THR A 242 11.39 3.96 19.51
C THR A 242 10.44 4.87 18.75
N PHE A 243 9.50 4.26 18.03
CA PHE A 243 8.47 4.99 17.28
C PHE A 243 7.09 4.33 17.44
N ASP A 244 6.04 4.99 16.92
CA ASP A 244 4.67 4.65 17.28
C ASP A 244 4.16 3.39 16.55
N ILE A 245 4.26 3.33 15.21
CA ILE A 245 3.62 2.29 14.40
C ILE A 245 4.61 1.69 13.42
N HIS A 246 4.72 0.36 13.42
CA HIS A 246 5.41 -0.40 12.37
C HIS A 246 4.44 -1.34 11.66
N GLY A 247 4.43 -1.30 10.34
CA GLY A 247 3.49 -2.04 9.51
C GLY A 247 4.10 -2.85 8.38
N GLY A 248 3.40 -3.92 7.99
CA GLY A 248 3.74 -4.74 6.84
C GLY A 248 2.72 -5.84 6.55
N GLY A 249 3.03 -6.71 5.61
CA GLY A 249 2.24 -7.92 5.36
C GLY A 249 2.43 -8.95 6.46
N MET A 250 1.45 -9.84 6.63
CA MET A 250 1.52 -10.94 7.61
C MET A 250 2.69 -11.89 7.37
N ASP A 251 3.16 -11.99 6.14
CA ASP A 251 4.36 -12.75 5.74
C ASP A 251 5.65 -12.16 6.30
N LEU A 252 5.70 -10.86 6.57
CA LEU A 252 6.84 -10.20 7.20
C LEU A 252 6.88 -10.40 8.72
N LYS A 253 5.78 -10.80 9.36
CA LYS A 253 5.72 -11.01 10.80
C LYS A 253 6.86 -11.91 11.28
N PHE A 254 7.14 -12.97 10.52
CA PHE A 254 8.28 -13.88 10.74
C PHE A 254 8.88 -14.31 9.39
N PRO A 255 10.22 -14.26 9.21
CA PRO A 255 11.22 -13.84 10.23
C PRO A 255 11.47 -12.33 10.31
N HIS A 256 11.07 -11.51 9.31
CA HIS A 256 11.58 -10.16 9.11
C HIS A 256 11.34 -9.24 10.32
N HIS A 257 10.10 -8.98 10.72
CA HIS A 257 9.77 -8.08 11.85
C HIS A 257 10.24 -8.68 13.21
N GLU A 258 10.26 -10.00 13.34
CA GLU A 258 10.86 -10.66 14.53
C GLU A 258 12.34 -10.32 14.68
N CYS A 259 13.08 -10.34 13.56
CA CYS A 259 14.49 -9.94 13.54
C CYS A 259 14.68 -8.46 13.87
N GLU A 260 13.77 -7.58 13.41
CA GLU A 260 13.80 -6.15 13.75
C GLU A 260 13.55 -5.92 15.25
N VAL A 261 12.58 -6.63 15.85
CA VAL A 261 12.36 -6.61 17.31
C VAL A 261 13.64 -7.00 18.05
N ALA A 262 14.27 -8.10 17.62
CA ALA A 262 15.49 -8.60 18.24
C ALA A 262 16.65 -7.59 18.12
N GLN A 263 16.86 -7.01 16.94
CA GLN A 263 17.89 -5.99 16.71
C GLN A 263 17.65 -4.74 17.56
N GLY A 264 16.43 -4.21 17.57
CA GLY A 264 16.08 -3.02 18.33
C GLY A 264 16.28 -3.22 19.83
N LYS A 265 15.80 -4.33 20.38
CA LYS A 265 15.98 -4.66 21.80
C LYS A 265 17.44 -4.93 22.15
N ALA A 266 18.18 -5.59 21.28
CA ALA A 266 19.61 -5.83 21.49
C ALA A 266 20.43 -4.54 21.52
N CYS A 267 20.05 -3.54 20.71
CA CYS A 267 20.73 -2.25 20.66
C CYS A 267 20.34 -1.31 21.82
N ASN A 268 19.08 -1.31 22.22
CA ASN A 268 18.52 -0.23 23.05
C ASN A 268 17.94 -0.74 24.39
N GLY A 269 17.78 -2.04 24.56
CA GLY A 269 17.22 -2.66 25.78
C GLY A 269 15.69 -2.60 25.89
N HIS A 270 15.01 -2.03 24.91
CA HIS A 270 13.53 -1.91 24.87
C HIS A 270 12.99 -2.15 23.46
N SER A 271 11.67 -2.36 23.34
CA SER A 271 11.00 -2.53 22.04
C SER A 271 11.22 -1.29 21.15
N PRO A 272 11.58 -1.48 19.87
CA PRO A 272 11.75 -0.35 18.95
C PRO A 272 10.42 0.27 18.51
N VAL A 273 9.29 -0.40 18.76
CA VAL A 273 7.97 -0.01 18.24
C VAL A 273 6.90 -0.24 19.29
N ASN A 274 5.97 0.71 19.42
CA ASN A 274 4.82 0.57 20.31
C ASN A 274 3.72 -0.31 19.71
N PHE A 275 3.40 -0.13 18.41
CA PHE A 275 2.34 -0.86 17.73
C PHE A 275 2.84 -1.58 16.48
N TRP A 276 2.83 -2.90 16.51
CA TRP A 276 3.08 -3.75 15.35
C TRP A 276 1.78 -4.09 14.64
N MET A 277 1.67 -3.73 13.38
CA MET A 277 0.46 -3.91 12.59
C MET A 277 0.71 -4.78 11.35
N HIS A 278 -0.14 -5.78 11.12
CA HIS A 278 0.03 -6.69 9.99
C HIS A 278 -1.25 -6.81 9.17
N THR A 279 -1.11 -6.59 7.85
CA THR A 279 -2.18 -6.84 6.89
C THR A 279 -2.20 -8.32 6.51
N ASN A 280 -3.38 -8.95 6.58
CA ASN A 280 -3.54 -10.36 6.24
C ASN A 280 -3.49 -10.60 4.72
N MET A 281 -3.41 -11.87 4.32
CA MET A 281 -3.18 -12.28 2.93
C MET A 281 -4.35 -11.95 2.02
N LEU A 282 -4.01 -11.78 0.72
CA LEU A 282 -4.97 -11.74 -0.38
C LEU A 282 -4.93 -13.10 -1.07
N THR A 283 -6.12 -13.68 -1.30
CA THR A 283 -6.33 -14.87 -2.10
C THR A 283 -7.09 -14.52 -3.38
N MET A 284 -7.02 -15.35 -4.38
CA MET A 284 -7.78 -15.21 -5.62
C MET A 284 -8.50 -16.53 -5.92
N ASN A 285 -9.84 -16.48 -5.98
CA ASN A 285 -10.70 -17.65 -6.12
C ASN A 285 -10.43 -18.73 -5.05
N GLY A 286 -10.28 -18.29 -3.78
CA GLY A 286 -10.02 -19.15 -2.62
C GLY A 286 -8.59 -19.70 -2.52
N LEU A 287 -7.72 -19.38 -3.47
CA LEU A 287 -6.35 -19.90 -3.53
C LEU A 287 -5.32 -18.80 -3.28
N ARG A 288 -4.22 -19.14 -2.61
CA ARG A 288 -3.08 -18.24 -2.44
C ARG A 288 -2.52 -17.84 -3.82
N MET A 289 -2.24 -16.56 -4.01
CA MET A 289 -1.57 -16.09 -5.22
C MET A 289 -0.11 -16.56 -5.24
N SER A 290 0.29 -17.16 -6.36
CA SER A 290 1.66 -17.62 -6.58
C SER A 290 2.00 -17.68 -8.05
N LYS A 291 3.18 -17.19 -8.44
CA LYS A 291 3.70 -17.34 -9.82
C LYS A 291 3.85 -18.80 -10.22
N SER A 292 4.28 -19.66 -9.31
CA SER A 292 4.53 -21.08 -9.57
C SER A 292 3.27 -21.89 -9.85
N THR A 293 2.12 -21.45 -9.35
CA THR A 293 0.82 -22.12 -9.57
C THR A 293 0.03 -21.53 -10.72
N GLY A 294 0.52 -20.45 -11.35
CA GLY A 294 -0.21 -19.70 -12.37
C GLY A 294 -1.36 -18.85 -11.84
N ASN A 295 -1.65 -18.90 -10.52
CA ASN A 295 -2.66 -18.06 -9.85
C ASN A 295 -2.02 -16.72 -9.45
N TYR A 296 -1.74 -15.89 -10.44
CA TYR A 296 -1.02 -14.64 -10.27
C TYR A 296 -1.49 -13.60 -11.27
N ILE A 297 -1.66 -12.36 -10.82
CA ILE A 297 -2.04 -11.21 -11.65
C ILE A 297 -1.32 -9.96 -11.17
N LEU A 298 -0.87 -9.14 -12.10
CA LEU A 298 -0.32 -7.82 -11.81
C LEU A 298 -1.46 -6.80 -11.59
N PRO A 299 -1.24 -5.78 -10.75
CA PRO A 299 -2.26 -4.74 -10.50
C PRO A 299 -2.73 -4.05 -11.79
N MET A 300 -1.82 -3.76 -12.71
CA MET A 300 -2.15 -3.10 -13.98
C MET A 300 -2.93 -4.01 -14.93
N GLU A 301 -2.71 -5.31 -14.91
CA GLU A 301 -3.49 -6.28 -15.72
C GLU A 301 -4.96 -6.33 -15.29
N LEU A 302 -5.25 -6.09 -14.00
CA LEU A 302 -6.63 -5.96 -13.52
C LEU A 302 -7.28 -4.65 -14.02
N VAL A 303 -6.50 -3.58 -14.11
CA VAL A 303 -6.97 -2.26 -14.58
C VAL A 303 -7.12 -2.23 -16.10
N THR A 304 -6.20 -2.82 -16.86
CA THR A 304 -6.25 -2.86 -18.33
C THR A 304 -7.17 -3.97 -18.88
N GLY A 305 -7.46 -5.00 -18.06
CA GLY A 305 -8.20 -6.18 -18.49
C GLY A 305 -7.34 -7.21 -19.24
N GLU A 306 -6.02 -7.05 -19.29
CA GLU A 306 -5.08 -7.97 -19.97
C GLU A 306 -4.80 -9.21 -19.11
N ASN A 307 -5.86 -9.95 -18.76
CA ASN A 307 -5.77 -11.16 -17.95
C ASN A 307 -6.90 -12.13 -18.30
N THR A 308 -6.83 -13.37 -17.78
CA THR A 308 -7.82 -14.44 -18.01
C THR A 308 -8.71 -14.71 -16.78
N PHE A 309 -8.50 -14.01 -15.66
CA PHE A 309 -9.21 -14.24 -14.40
C PHE A 309 -10.48 -13.42 -14.27
N PHE A 310 -10.54 -12.29 -14.97
CA PHE A 310 -11.63 -11.32 -14.90
C PHE A 310 -12.20 -11.06 -16.29
N GLU A 311 -13.52 -10.92 -16.37
CA GLU A 311 -14.26 -10.77 -17.65
C GLU A 311 -14.02 -9.42 -18.34
N LYS A 312 -13.58 -8.41 -17.56
CA LYS A 312 -13.40 -7.03 -18.04
C LYS A 312 -12.36 -6.27 -17.22
N PRO A 313 -11.87 -5.12 -17.73
CA PRO A 313 -11.09 -4.20 -16.93
C PRO A 313 -11.92 -3.60 -15.80
N PHE A 314 -11.26 -3.34 -14.65
CA PHE A 314 -11.86 -2.65 -13.51
C PHE A 314 -11.14 -1.35 -13.20
N GLN A 315 -11.91 -0.27 -13.06
CA GLN A 315 -11.35 1.02 -12.66
C GLN A 315 -10.65 0.94 -11.30
N PRO A 316 -9.57 1.69 -11.08
CA PRO A 316 -8.82 1.67 -9.82
C PRO A 316 -9.67 1.93 -8.58
N ASN A 317 -10.66 2.84 -8.66
CA ASN A 317 -11.61 3.11 -7.57
C ASN A 317 -12.44 1.89 -7.17
N ILE A 318 -12.82 1.04 -8.15
CA ILE A 318 -13.57 -0.19 -7.90
C ILE A 318 -12.70 -1.22 -7.18
N VAL A 319 -11.45 -1.38 -7.62
CA VAL A 319 -10.47 -2.25 -6.98
C VAL A 319 -10.23 -1.80 -5.54
N ARG A 320 -9.99 -0.49 -5.34
CA ARG A 320 -9.78 0.09 -4.02
C ARG A 320 -11.02 -0.13 -3.13
N PHE A 321 -12.21 0.14 -3.63
CA PHE A 321 -13.46 -0.08 -2.90
C PHE A 321 -13.65 -1.55 -2.54
N CYS A 322 -13.36 -2.48 -3.45
CA CYS A 322 -13.41 -3.92 -3.20
C CYS A 322 -12.46 -4.34 -2.06
N PHE A 323 -11.20 -3.87 -2.09
CA PHE A 323 -10.21 -4.22 -1.10
C PHE A 323 -10.59 -3.72 0.30
N LEU A 324 -11.20 -2.54 0.39
CA LEU A 324 -11.60 -1.91 1.65
C LEU A 324 -12.89 -2.48 2.27
N GLN A 325 -13.62 -3.36 1.56
CA GLN A 325 -14.74 -4.11 2.11
C GLN A 325 -14.31 -5.23 3.06
N ALA A 326 -13.03 -5.58 3.10
CA ALA A 326 -12.46 -6.50 4.07
C ALA A 326 -11.58 -5.76 5.07
N HIS A 327 -11.71 -6.08 6.34
CA HIS A 327 -10.82 -5.55 7.37
C HIS A 327 -9.35 -5.92 7.05
N TYR A 328 -8.38 -5.02 7.31
CA TYR A 328 -6.97 -5.27 6.95
C TYR A 328 -6.40 -6.55 7.59
N ARG A 329 -6.88 -6.94 8.79
CA ARG A 329 -6.47 -8.18 9.48
C ARG A 329 -7.19 -9.45 8.99
N SER A 330 -8.24 -9.34 8.17
CA SER A 330 -8.94 -10.49 7.62
C SER A 330 -8.32 -10.91 6.28
N VAL A 331 -8.41 -12.19 5.93
CA VAL A 331 -8.10 -12.64 4.58
C VAL A 331 -9.08 -11.99 3.60
N LEU A 332 -8.59 -11.45 2.49
CA LEU A 332 -9.42 -10.95 1.40
C LEU A 332 -9.34 -11.95 0.24
N ASP A 333 -10.49 -12.47 -0.17
CA ASP A 333 -10.58 -13.24 -1.40
C ASP A 333 -11.16 -12.40 -2.53
N ILE A 334 -10.45 -12.31 -3.66
CA ILE A 334 -10.93 -11.63 -4.86
C ILE A 334 -11.37 -12.66 -5.90
N SER A 335 -12.46 -12.34 -6.59
CA SER A 335 -12.99 -13.11 -7.70
C SER A 335 -13.71 -12.17 -8.67
N ASN A 336 -14.01 -12.66 -9.87
CA ASN A 336 -14.79 -11.87 -10.83
C ASN A 336 -16.13 -11.40 -10.22
N ASP A 337 -16.86 -12.29 -9.54
CA ASP A 337 -18.14 -11.98 -8.92
C ASP A 337 -18.01 -10.94 -7.80
N ALA A 338 -16.97 -11.04 -6.96
CA ALA A 338 -16.70 -10.07 -5.91
C ALA A 338 -16.40 -8.67 -6.48
N MET A 339 -15.65 -8.61 -7.57
CA MET A 339 -15.34 -7.35 -8.27
C MET A 339 -16.59 -6.74 -8.92
N LEU A 340 -17.43 -7.54 -9.58
CA LEU A 340 -18.70 -7.08 -10.16
C LEU A 340 -19.70 -6.61 -9.10
N ALA A 341 -19.76 -7.30 -7.94
CA ALA A 341 -20.59 -6.86 -6.81
C ALA A 341 -20.08 -5.54 -6.23
N SER A 342 -18.76 -5.39 -6.09
CA SER A 342 -18.13 -4.15 -5.62
C SER A 342 -18.37 -2.97 -6.55
N GLU A 343 -18.32 -3.19 -7.87
CA GLU A 343 -18.65 -2.17 -8.87
C GLU A 343 -20.10 -1.67 -8.74
N LYS A 344 -21.05 -2.60 -8.58
CA LYS A 344 -22.47 -2.23 -8.36
C LYS A 344 -22.66 -1.44 -7.06
N GLY A 345 -21.98 -1.88 -5.97
CA GLY A 345 -22.02 -1.18 -4.70
C GLY A 345 -21.42 0.23 -4.80
N TYR A 346 -20.25 0.35 -5.39
CA TYR A 346 -19.59 1.61 -5.64
C TYR A 346 -20.47 2.56 -6.47
N SER A 347 -21.01 2.09 -7.59
CA SER A 347 -21.86 2.90 -8.46
C SER A 347 -23.09 3.45 -7.72
N ARG A 348 -23.78 2.61 -6.93
CA ARG A 348 -24.94 3.04 -6.11
C ARG A 348 -24.55 4.11 -5.09
N LEU A 349 -23.41 3.98 -4.43
CA LEU A 349 -22.92 4.96 -3.46
C LEU A 349 -22.65 6.30 -4.16
N MET A 350 -21.97 6.28 -5.31
CA MET A 350 -21.65 7.48 -6.09
C MET A 350 -22.89 8.13 -6.71
N GLU A 351 -23.87 7.35 -7.17
CA GLU A 351 -25.14 7.87 -7.66
C GLU A 351 -25.91 8.61 -6.56
N SER A 352 -25.97 8.04 -5.36
CA SER A 352 -26.58 8.72 -4.21
C SER A 352 -25.83 10.00 -3.84
N TYR A 353 -24.50 9.97 -3.81
CA TYR A 353 -23.69 11.15 -3.51
C TYR A 353 -23.98 12.32 -4.49
N LYS A 354 -24.14 12.02 -5.78
CA LYS A 354 -24.49 13.01 -6.80
C LYS A 354 -25.86 13.67 -6.63
N LEU A 355 -26.76 13.08 -5.84
CA LEU A 355 -28.06 13.66 -5.53
C LEU A 355 -28.01 14.76 -4.45
N ILE A 356 -26.96 14.82 -3.64
CA ILE A 356 -26.86 15.75 -2.50
C ILE A 356 -27.14 17.21 -2.91
N PRO A 357 -26.55 17.75 -4.00
CA PRO A 357 -26.82 19.13 -4.42
C PRO A 357 -28.27 19.41 -4.84
N MET A 358 -29.06 18.37 -5.11
CA MET A 358 -30.46 18.49 -5.50
C MET A 358 -31.43 18.40 -4.31
N LEU A 359 -30.94 18.03 -3.12
CA LEU A 359 -31.76 17.90 -1.91
C LEU A 359 -32.34 19.26 -1.51
N LYS A 360 -33.59 19.26 -1.12
CA LYS A 360 -34.30 20.47 -0.66
C LYS A 360 -34.25 20.53 0.86
N ALA A 361 -33.69 21.62 1.38
CA ALA A 361 -33.66 21.86 2.81
C ALA A 361 -35.08 22.11 3.38
N SER A 362 -35.30 21.62 4.59
CA SER A 362 -36.52 21.81 5.41
C SER A 362 -36.18 22.62 6.66
N ASN A 363 -37.21 23.04 7.39
CA ASN A 363 -37.05 23.71 8.69
C ASN A 363 -36.66 22.74 9.83
N THR A 364 -36.86 21.43 9.62
CA THR A 364 -36.60 20.40 10.65
C THR A 364 -36.00 19.15 10.01
N SER A 365 -35.14 18.47 10.75
CA SER A 365 -34.59 17.18 10.38
C SER A 365 -35.37 16.05 11.08
N THR A 366 -35.66 14.99 10.32
CA THR A 366 -36.26 13.74 10.84
C THR A 366 -35.23 12.63 11.02
N LEU A 367 -33.99 12.87 10.60
CA LEU A 367 -32.85 11.95 10.71
C LEU A 367 -31.76 12.59 11.58
N ASP A 368 -31.10 11.78 12.40
CA ASP A 368 -30.00 12.23 13.26
C ASP A 368 -28.65 12.05 12.53
N ILE A 369 -28.26 13.10 11.77
CA ILE A 369 -27.02 13.10 11.00
C ILE A 369 -25.79 13.19 11.92
N ALA A 370 -25.93 13.82 13.09
CA ALA A 370 -24.81 13.93 14.04
C ALA A 370 -24.45 12.56 14.65
N ALA A 371 -25.45 11.78 15.08
CA ALA A 371 -25.24 10.42 15.56
C ALA A 371 -24.68 9.49 14.48
N TRP A 372 -25.17 9.61 13.25
CA TRP A 372 -24.63 8.84 12.12
C TRP A 372 -23.16 9.23 11.82
N LYS A 373 -22.82 10.50 11.82
CA LYS A 373 -21.43 10.95 11.69
C LYS A 373 -20.54 10.33 12.77
N GLN A 374 -21.00 10.32 14.04
CA GLN A 374 -20.26 9.69 15.12
C GLN A 374 -20.02 8.19 14.84
N SER A 375 -21.02 7.46 14.31
CA SER A 375 -20.85 6.06 13.93
C SER A 375 -19.78 5.83 12.85
N CYS A 376 -19.57 6.78 11.95
CA CYS A 376 -18.46 6.72 10.99
C CYS A 376 -17.08 6.82 11.70
N TYR A 377 -16.95 7.72 12.68
CA TYR A 377 -15.74 7.81 13.50
C TYR A 377 -15.54 6.58 14.37
N ASP A 378 -16.60 6.07 15.00
CA ASP A 378 -16.54 4.88 15.85
C ASP A 378 -16.03 3.66 15.06
N ALA A 379 -16.47 3.52 13.81
CA ALA A 379 -15.97 2.48 12.93
C ALA A 379 -14.45 2.59 12.70
N MET A 380 -13.96 3.77 12.39
CA MET A 380 -12.53 3.96 12.13
C MET A 380 -11.68 3.95 13.40
N ASN A 381 -12.24 4.41 14.53
CA ASN A 381 -11.58 4.38 15.82
C ASN A 381 -11.47 2.96 16.41
N ASP A 382 -12.22 2.00 15.89
CA ASP A 382 -12.11 0.59 16.24
C ASP A 382 -11.23 -0.16 15.25
N ASP A 383 -9.93 0.11 15.31
CA ASP A 383 -8.89 -0.60 14.54
C ASP A 383 -9.03 -0.40 13.02
N PHE A 384 -9.34 0.84 12.61
CA PHE A 384 -9.47 1.23 11.20
C PHE A 384 -10.45 0.34 10.42
N ASN A 385 -11.64 0.12 10.96
CA ASN A 385 -12.62 -0.84 10.46
C ASN A 385 -13.35 -0.31 9.20
N THR A 386 -12.68 -0.38 8.07
CA THR A 386 -13.22 0.10 6.78
C THR A 386 -14.51 -0.62 6.35
N PRO A 387 -14.73 -1.95 6.58
CA PRO A 387 -16.02 -2.58 6.28
C PRO A 387 -17.20 -1.94 7.01
N ILE A 388 -17.05 -1.63 8.30
CA ILE A 388 -18.09 -0.97 9.08
C ILE A 388 -18.27 0.48 8.61
N LEU A 389 -17.19 1.20 8.33
CA LEU A 389 -17.29 2.54 7.73
C LEU A 389 -18.06 2.52 6.41
N ILE A 390 -17.76 1.58 5.50
CA ILE A 390 -18.47 1.44 4.22
C ILE A 390 -19.97 1.16 4.46
N ALA A 391 -20.32 0.34 5.46
CA ALA A 391 -21.71 0.13 5.83
C ALA A 391 -22.38 1.44 6.30
N GLN A 392 -21.68 2.29 7.07
CA GLN A 392 -22.18 3.61 7.47
C GLN A 392 -22.33 4.56 6.26
N LEU A 393 -21.43 4.50 5.28
CA LEU A 393 -21.57 5.29 4.05
C LEU A 393 -22.80 4.86 3.23
N PHE A 394 -23.14 3.59 3.20
CA PHE A 394 -24.40 3.11 2.61
C PHE A 394 -25.63 3.57 3.41
N GLU A 395 -25.54 3.67 4.75
CA GLU A 395 -26.62 4.27 5.55
C GLU A 395 -26.79 5.76 5.21
N GLY A 396 -25.69 6.52 5.06
CA GLY A 396 -25.71 7.89 4.53
C GLY A 396 -26.38 7.98 3.15
N SER A 397 -26.04 7.03 2.26
CA SER A 397 -26.70 6.89 0.95
C SER A 397 -28.21 6.66 1.07
N ARG A 398 -28.64 5.82 2.04
CA ARG A 398 -30.06 5.63 2.34
C ARG A 398 -30.73 6.92 2.81
N PHE A 399 -30.08 7.72 3.66
CA PHE A 399 -30.61 9.02 4.10
C PHE A 399 -30.81 9.98 2.93
N ILE A 400 -29.83 10.07 2.02
CA ILE A 400 -29.95 10.89 0.79
C ILE A 400 -31.20 10.49 0.00
N ASN A 401 -31.37 9.20 -0.25
CA ASN A 401 -32.52 8.71 -1.02
C ASN A 401 -33.86 9.00 -0.32
N LEU A 402 -33.98 8.79 1.01
CA LEU A 402 -35.20 9.12 1.76
C LEU A 402 -35.54 10.60 1.69
N VAL A 403 -34.54 11.50 1.73
CA VAL A 403 -34.78 12.94 1.61
C VAL A 403 -35.14 13.32 0.17
N ASN A 404 -34.47 12.74 -0.82
CA ASN A 404 -34.77 12.94 -2.23
C ASN A 404 -36.20 12.51 -2.60
N ASP A 405 -36.65 11.39 -2.01
CA ASP A 405 -38.00 10.85 -2.24
C ASP A 405 -39.09 11.53 -1.38
N GLY A 406 -38.70 12.49 -0.53
CA GLY A 406 -39.64 13.25 0.32
C GLY A 406 -40.19 12.47 1.53
N THR A 407 -39.64 11.28 1.84
CA THR A 407 -40.04 10.46 3.01
C THR A 407 -39.34 10.89 4.31
N ALA A 408 -38.24 11.64 4.20
CA ALA A 408 -37.53 12.26 5.32
C ALA A 408 -37.19 13.71 4.98
N THR A 409 -36.86 14.48 6.02
CA THR A 409 -36.47 15.89 5.86
C THR A 409 -35.15 16.16 6.58
N LEU A 410 -34.37 17.08 6.03
CA LEU A 410 -33.13 17.60 6.64
C LEU A 410 -33.09 19.12 6.56
N THR A 411 -32.49 19.75 7.59
CA THR A 411 -32.15 21.17 7.53
C THR A 411 -30.98 21.42 6.57
N ALA A 412 -30.72 22.65 6.20
CA ALA A 412 -29.57 22.99 5.35
C ALA A 412 -28.24 22.61 6.02
N GLU A 413 -28.14 22.80 7.33
CA GLU A 413 -26.99 22.43 8.14
C GLU A 413 -26.74 20.91 8.14
N ASP A 414 -27.79 20.12 8.26
CA ASP A 414 -27.69 18.66 8.26
C ASP A 414 -27.37 18.11 6.87
N ILE A 415 -27.87 18.72 5.79
CA ILE A 415 -27.47 18.38 4.42
C ILE A 415 -25.96 18.66 4.23
N GLN A 416 -25.48 19.81 4.68
CA GLN A 416 -24.06 20.15 4.62
C GLN A 416 -23.20 19.19 5.48
N LEU A 417 -23.69 18.83 6.68
CA LEU A 417 -23.00 17.88 7.57
C LEU A 417 -22.93 16.49 6.92
N LEU A 418 -23.99 16.02 6.29
CA LEU A 418 -24.05 14.76 5.56
C LEU A 418 -23.04 14.76 4.39
N GLU A 419 -23.07 15.81 3.56
CA GLU A 419 -22.15 15.97 2.42
C GLU A 419 -20.69 15.98 2.86
N THR A 420 -20.34 16.82 3.82
CA THR A 420 -18.96 16.94 4.30
C THR A 420 -18.48 15.65 4.94
N THR A 421 -19.35 14.92 5.65
CA THR A 421 -18.99 13.64 6.27
C THR A 421 -18.73 12.58 5.21
N ILE A 422 -19.65 12.40 4.24
CA ILE A 422 -19.44 11.43 3.15
C ILE A 422 -18.17 11.78 2.36
N SER A 423 -18.01 13.04 1.98
CA SER A 423 -16.85 13.51 1.21
C SER A 423 -15.54 13.21 1.94
N SER A 424 -15.44 13.57 3.22
CA SER A 424 -14.24 13.34 4.01
C SER A 424 -13.90 11.86 4.15
N PHE A 425 -14.87 11.01 4.49
CA PHE A 425 -14.59 9.59 4.64
C PHE A 425 -14.37 8.88 3.31
N LEU A 426 -15.14 9.20 2.27
CA LEU A 426 -15.04 8.52 0.98
C LEU A 426 -13.77 8.92 0.22
N PHE A 427 -13.50 10.23 0.12
CA PHE A 427 -12.40 10.72 -0.71
C PHE A 427 -11.10 10.90 0.07
N ASP A 428 -11.15 11.52 1.27
CA ASP A 428 -9.93 11.81 2.01
C ASP A 428 -9.42 10.58 2.77
N VAL A 429 -10.32 9.84 3.48
CA VAL A 429 -9.94 8.70 4.33
C VAL A 429 -9.83 7.41 3.52
N LEU A 430 -10.89 6.99 2.81
CA LEU A 430 -10.82 5.78 1.98
C LEU A 430 -10.00 5.99 0.70
N GLY A 431 -9.67 7.24 0.33
CA GLY A 431 -8.83 7.58 -0.81
C GLY A 431 -9.45 7.22 -2.16
N ILE A 432 -10.76 7.13 -2.25
CA ILE A 432 -11.45 7.02 -3.53
C ILE A 432 -11.21 8.33 -4.31
N SER A 433 -10.73 8.23 -5.54
CA SER A 433 -10.51 9.43 -6.36
C SER A 433 -11.84 10.07 -6.71
N ASN A 434 -11.97 11.36 -6.43
CA ASN A 434 -13.11 12.13 -6.90
C ASN A 434 -12.88 12.52 -8.38
N GLU A 435 -13.58 11.85 -9.29
CA GLU A 435 -13.44 12.08 -10.73
C GLU A 435 -13.72 13.54 -11.14
N ALA A 436 -14.55 14.25 -10.35
CA ALA A 436 -14.81 15.67 -10.58
C ALA A 436 -13.61 16.58 -10.27
N THR A 437 -12.67 16.14 -9.41
CA THR A 437 -11.48 16.90 -9.02
C THR A 437 -10.18 16.38 -9.64
N SER A 438 -10.16 15.12 -10.09
CA SER A 438 -9.01 14.55 -10.79
C SER A 438 -8.94 15.13 -12.21
N GLY A 439 -7.82 15.76 -12.55
CA GLY A 439 -7.63 16.44 -13.85
C GLY A 439 -7.74 15.54 -15.10
N SER A 440 -8.04 14.24 -14.94
CA SER A 440 -8.33 13.34 -16.05
C SER A 440 -9.72 13.59 -16.67
N SER A 441 -10.75 13.95 -15.88
CA SER A 441 -12.06 14.34 -16.41
C SER A 441 -11.94 15.63 -17.22
N ASN A 442 -11.16 16.59 -16.74
CA ASN A 442 -10.94 17.87 -17.42
C ASN A 442 -10.16 17.70 -18.74
N ALA A 443 -9.26 16.72 -18.84
CA ALA A 443 -8.55 16.38 -20.09
C ALA A 443 -9.48 15.64 -21.07
N THR A 444 -10.27 14.67 -20.58
CA THR A 444 -11.24 13.92 -21.39
C THR A 444 -12.39 14.82 -21.88
N ASP A 445 -12.94 15.67 -21.02
CA ASP A 445 -13.99 16.63 -21.39
C ASP A 445 -13.46 17.71 -22.34
N LYS A 446 -12.23 18.20 -22.14
CA LYS A 446 -11.57 19.11 -23.09
C LYS A 446 -11.29 18.42 -24.42
N LEU A 447 -10.80 17.17 -24.41
CA LEU A 447 -10.61 16.39 -25.63
C LEU A 447 -11.95 16.18 -26.36
N LYS A 448 -13.01 15.81 -25.64
CA LYS A 448 -14.35 15.67 -26.18
C LYS A 448 -14.81 16.98 -26.80
N GLY A 449 -14.69 18.11 -26.10
CA GLY A 449 -15.04 19.44 -26.60
C GLY A 449 -14.26 19.84 -27.87
N VAL A 450 -12.95 19.53 -27.90
CA VAL A 450 -12.10 19.76 -29.09
C VAL A 450 -12.55 18.88 -30.27
N VAL A 451 -12.83 17.61 -30.03
CA VAL A 451 -13.33 16.70 -31.09
C VAL A 451 -14.69 17.12 -31.59
N GLU A 452 -15.62 17.52 -30.72
CA GLU A 452 -16.95 18.05 -31.11
C GLU A 452 -16.84 19.35 -31.94
N MET A 453 -15.91 20.25 -31.58
CA MET A 453 -15.59 21.44 -32.37
C MET A 453 -15.08 21.07 -33.77
N LEU A 454 -14.17 20.11 -33.87
CA LEU A 454 -13.62 19.62 -35.15
C LEU A 454 -14.69 18.92 -36.01
N ILE A 455 -15.62 18.18 -35.37
CA ILE A 455 -16.82 17.63 -36.06
C ILE A 455 -17.69 18.76 -36.60
N GLY A 456 -17.89 19.83 -35.83
CA GLY A 456 -18.60 21.04 -36.29
C GLY A 456 -17.97 21.67 -37.55
N MET A 457 -16.64 21.89 -37.48
CA MET A 457 -15.89 22.43 -38.63
C MET A 457 -15.93 21.49 -39.85
N ARG A 458 -15.89 20.19 -39.66
CA ARG A 458 -16.02 19.17 -40.72
C ARG A 458 -17.42 19.25 -41.39
N ASN A 459 -18.48 19.38 -40.60
CA ASN A 459 -19.82 19.47 -41.09
C ASN A 459 -20.04 20.79 -41.86
N GLU A 460 -19.50 21.90 -41.40
CA GLU A 460 -19.50 23.19 -42.10
C GLU A 460 -18.72 23.11 -43.43
N ALA A 461 -17.54 22.47 -43.45
CA ALA A 461 -16.77 22.22 -44.68
C ALA A 461 -17.60 21.41 -45.71
N ARG A 462 -18.35 20.39 -45.26
CA ARG A 462 -19.26 19.60 -46.12
C ARG A 462 -20.40 20.43 -46.65
N ALA A 463 -21.04 21.26 -45.82
CA ALA A 463 -22.11 22.18 -46.24
C ALA A 463 -21.64 23.15 -47.29
N ASN A 464 -20.40 23.63 -47.17
CA ASN A 464 -19.78 24.53 -48.15
C ASN A 464 -19.11 23.82 -49.35
N LYS A 465 -19.33 22.48 -49.50
CA LYS A 465 -18.76 21.62 -50.55
C LYS A 465 -17.22 21.59 -50.56
N ASN A 466 -16.57 21.92 -49.46
CA ASN A 466 -15.13 21.79 -49.26
C ASN A 466 -14.79 20.38 -48.74
N PHE A 467 -14.91 19.40 -49.62
CA PHE A 467 -14.70 17.99 -49.28
C PHE A 467 -13.24 17.71 -48.89
N ALA A 468 -12.27 18.44 -49.47
CA ALA A 468 -10.84 18.27 -49.12
C ALA A 468 -10.55 18.57 -47.65
N LEU A 469 -11.10 19.65 -47.10
CA LEU A 469 -10.96 19.99 -45.68
C LEU A 469 -11.70 18.98 -44.78
N SER A 470 -12.90 18.55 -45.20
CA SER A 470 -13.65 17.51 -44.46
C SER A 470 -12.91 16.19 -44.31
N ASP A 471 -12.26 15.75 -45.39
CA ASP A 471 -11.48 14.51 -45.40
C ASP A 471 -10.18 14.69 -44.60
N GLN A 472 -9.51 15.84 -44.71
CA GLN A 472 -8.32 16.15 -43.94
C GLN A 472 -8.58 16.09 -42.42
N ILE A 473 -9.70 16.67 -41.94
CA ILE A 473 -10.07 16.61 -40.52
C ILE A 473 -10.30 15.16 -40.07
N ARG A 474 -11.03 14.37 -40.86
CA ARG A 474 -11.25 12.94 -40.55
C ARG A 474 -9.93 12.15 -40.45
N ASP A 475 -9.06 12.34 -41.42
CA ASP A 475 -7.83 11.56 -41.54
C ASP A 475 -6.83 11.96 -40.45
N GLN A 476 -6.76 13.23 -40.06
CA GLN A 476 -5.97 13.71 -38.94
C GLN A 476 -6.49 13.17 -37.60
N LEU A 477 -7.80 13.13 -37.36
CA LEU A 477 -8.38 12.51 -36.17
C LEU A 477 -8.11 11.02 -36.13
N LEU A 478 -8.22 10.32 -37.25
CA LEU A 478 -7.90 8.90 -37.35
C LEU A 478 -6.44 8.61 -37.05
N ALA A 479 -5.53 9.47 -37.51
CA ALA A 479 -4.09 9.37 -37.20
C ALA A 479 -3.77 9.53 -35.70
N LEU A 480 -4.64 10.20 -34.95
CA LEU A 480 -4.57 10.33 -33.48
C LEU A 480 -5.35 9.23 -32.74
N GLY A 481 -5.85 8.20 -33.45
CA GLY A 481 -6.63 7.11 -32.87
C GLY A 481 -8.11 7.42 -32.67
N ILE A 482 -8.61 8.59 -33.12
CA ILE A 482 -9.99 9.02 -32.95
C ILE A 482 -10.79 8.70 -34.23
N GLN A 483 -11.70 7.73 -34.14
CA GLN A 483 -12.51 7.30 -35.27
C GLN A 483 -13.88 7.98 -35.29
N LEU A 484 -14.22 8.68 -36.40
CA LEU A 484 -15.52 9.26 -36.60
C LEU A 484 -16.51 8.28 -37.25
N LYS A 485 -17.77 8.27 -36.76
CA LYS A 485 -18.89 7.50 -37.33
C LYS A 485 -20.01 8.42 -37.68
N ASP A 486 -20.34 8.53 -38.99
CA ASP A 486 -21.48 9.30 -39.47
C ASP A 486 -22.78 8.48 -39.35
N GLY A 487 -23.75 8.98 -38.63
CA GLY A 487 -25.08 8.39 -38.43
C GLY A 487 -26.22 9.31 -38.90
N LYS A 488 -27.47 8.79 -38.86
CA LYS A 488 -28.66 9.58 -39.25
C LYS A 488 -28.90 10.77 -38.31
N ASP A 489 -28.47 10.64 -37.03
CA ASP A 489 -28.70 11.65 -36.00
C ASP A 489 -27.45 12.53 -35.76
N GLY A 490 -26.41 12.40 -36.61
CA GLY A 490 -25.17 13.17 -36.52
C GLY A 490 -23.91 12.32 -36.56
N THR A 491 -22.75 12.98 -36.43
CA THR A 491 -21.43 12.32 -36.37
C THR A 491 -21.05 12.06 -34.90
N THR A 492 -20.76 10.80 -34.59
CA THR A 492 -20.20 10.37 -33.28
C THR A 492 -18.75 10.00 -33.42
N PHE A 493 -18.03 9.85 -32.29
CA PHE A 493 -16.63 9.41 -32.31
C PHE A 493 -16.34 8.38 -31.23
N SER A 494 -15.28 7.61 -31.44
CA SER A 494 -14.62 6.73 -30.46
C SER A 494 -13.12 7.04 -30.48
N ALA A 495 -12.51 7.16 -29.28
CA ALA A 495 -11.08 7.40 -29.08
C ALA A 495 -10.49 6.24 -28.30
#